data_23f30213e40ea698cbe851ec8f4f4dda
#
_entry.id   23f30213e40ea698cbe851ec8f4f4dda
#
_cell.length_a   1.000
_cell.length_b   1.000
_cell.length_c   1.000
_cell.angle_alpha   90.00
_cell.angle_beta   90.00
_cell.angle_gamma   90.00
#
_symmetry.space_group_name_H-M   'P 1'
#
loop_
_entity.id
_entity.type
_entity.pdbx_description
1 polymer ?
#
loop_
_entity_poly.entity_id
_entity_poly.type
_entity_poly.pdbx_seq_one_letter_code
_entity_poly.pdbx_strand_id
1 'polypeptide(L)'
;MCANASKRIIAYIIDFIFISAILMIVSYFIPKNSNVEFLNKDINDLTEQALNGEITFSSYASEYSNYLSSIDSENVVYNVVSVIIIIIYYVIIPIIFKATLGKYIMKLEITREDTKKLNIFNTFIRSIVVDGLLYSIITIFLVQLVSSKIYLISLIILGFIQFILVITSLFMILYRHDKKGLQDILSKSIVIDKEVKE
;
A
#
# COMPACT_ATOMS: atom_id res chain seq x y z
N MET A 1 -19.60 17.97 -8.93
CA MET A 1 -18.24 18.52 -8.69
C MET A 1 -17.37 17.49 -8.00
N CYS A 2 -16.06 17.46 -8.29
CA CYS A 2 -15.15 16.62 -7.51
C CYS A 2 -15.03 17.14 -6.06
N ALA A 3 -14.84 16.21 -5.12
CA ALA A 3 -14.69 16.54 -3.71
C ALA A 3 -13.44 17.37 -3.44
N ASN A 4 -13.49 18.19 -2.39
CA ASN A 4 -12.36 19.00 -1.95
C ASN A 4 -11.13 18.12 -1.59
N ALA A 5 -9.94 18.61 -1.94
CA ALA A 5 -8.68 17.92 -1.68
C ALA A 5 -8.48 17.58 -0.20
N SER A 6 -8.76 18.51 0.72
CA SER A 6 -8.62 18.29 2.15
C SER A 6 -9.50 17.14 2.67
N LYS A 7 -10.77 17.06 2.26
CA LYS A 7 -11.66 15.93 2.63
C LYS A 7 -11.12 14.60 2.11
N ARG A 8 -10.53 14.57 0.92
CA ARG A 8 -9.95 13.36 0.30
C ARG A 8 -8.70 12.89 1.04
N ILE A 9 -7.82 13.82 1.44
CA ILE A 9 -6.60 13.51 2.20
C ILE A 9 -6.97 12.97 3.59
N ILE A 10 -7.90 13.62 4.29
CA ILE A 10 -8.37 13.16 5.60
C ILE A 10 -8.99 11.77 5.49
N ALA A 11 -9.84 11.54 4.47
CA ALA A 11 -10.42 10.23 4.23
C ALA A 11 -9.35 9.14 4.01
N TYR A 12 -8.28 9.47 3.26
CA TYR A 12 -7.16 8.55 3.05
C TYR A 12 -6.41 8.24 4.35
N ILE A 13 -6.17 9.25 5.20
CA ILE A 13 -5.51 9.04 6.49
C ILE A 13 -6.35 8.13 7.40
N ILE A 14 -7.68 8.35 7.44
CA ILE A 14 -8.59 7.49 8.21
C ILE A 14 -8.56 6.04 7.67
N ASP A 15 -8.61 5.86 6.35
CA ASP A 15 -8.52 4.55 5.72
C ASP A 15 -7.20 3.85 6.06
N PHE A 16 -6.07 4.59 6.00
CA PHE A 16 -4.75 4.08 6.33
C PHE A 16 -4.66 3.61 7.81
N ILE A 17 -5.13 4.43 8.74
CA ILE A 17 -5.15 4.07 10.17
C ILE A 17 -6.01 2.84 10.41
N PHE A 18 -7.19 2.79 9.79
CA PHE A 18 -8.13 1.68 9.95
C PHE A 18 -7.57 0.36 9.43
N ILE A 19 -7.01 0.36 8.20
CA ILE A 19 -6.44 -0.86 7.63
C ILE A 19 -5.18 -1.30 8.39
N SER A 20 -4.34 -0.37 8.83
CA SER A 20 -3.18 -0.66 9.66
C SER A 20 -3.57 -1.32 10.99
N ALA A 21 -4.63 -0.84 11.63
CA ALA A 21 -5.15 -1.46 12.85
C ALA A 21 -5.66 -2.89 12.61
N ILE A 22 -6.38 -3.13 11.50
CA ILE A 22 -6.82 -4.48 11.14
C ILE A 22 -5.62 -5.39 10.90
N LEU A 23 -4.62 -4.95 10.14
CA LEU A 23 -3.43 -5.75 9.85
C LEU A 23 -2.62 -6.05 11.12
N MET A 24 -2.55 -5.11 12.06
CA MET A 24 -1.94 -5.31 13.37
C MET A 24 -2.67 -6.39 14.17
N ILE A 25 -4.01 -6.35 14.20
CA ILE A 25 -4.82 -7.37 14.87
C ILE A 25 -4.59 -8.74 14.22
N VAL A 26 -4.63 -8.80 12.89
CA VAL A 26 -4.42 -10.05 12.14
C VAL A 26 -3.02 -10.63 12.39
N SER A 27 -1.98 -9.79 12.49
CA SER A 27 -0.62 -10.24 12.79
C SER A 27 -0.51 -10.91 14.16
N TYR A 28 -1.41 -10.59 15.09
CA TYR A 28 -1.45 -11.22 16.40
C TYR A 28 -1.98 -12.67 16.35
N PHE A 29 -2.92 -12.95 15.43
CA PHE A 29 -3.53 -14.28 15.29
C PHE A 29 -2.76 -15.23 14.37
N ILE A 30 -1.86 -14.69 13.53
CA ILE A 30 -1.00 -15.54 12.69
C ILE A 30 0.18 -16.01 13.51
N PRO A 31 0.45 -17.33 13.59
CA PRO A 31 1.60 -17.84 14.32
C PRO A 31 2.88 -17.18 13.82
N LYS A 32 3.58 -16.53 14.74
CA LYS A 32 4.91 -15.99 14.44
C LYS A 32 5.91 -17.14 14.45
N ASN A 33 6.69 -17.24 13.40
CA ASN A 33 7.82 -18.14 13.39
C ASN A 33 8.89 -17.57 14.34
N SER A 34 9.39 -18.39 15.29
CA SER A 34 10.46 -18.00 16.22
C SER A 34 11.71 -17.49 15.49
N ASN A 35 11.95 -17.97 14.27
CA ASN A 35 13.07 -17.55 13.43
C ASN A 35 13.01 -16.05 13.10
N VAL A 36 11.82 -15.49 12.90
CA VAL A 36 11.65 -14.05 12.56
C VAL A 36 12.16 -13.14 13.68
N GLU A 37 11.97 -13.54 14.93
CA GLU A 37 12.44 -12.76 16.08
C GLU A 37 13.96 -12.76 16.18
N PHE A 38 14.61 -13.88 15.93
CA PHE A 38 16.07 -13.99 15.85
C PHE A 38 16.61 -13.17 14.66
N LEU A 39 16.04 -13.29 13.47
CA LEU A 39 16.47 -12.55 12.30
C LEU A 39 16.34 -11.01 12.47
N ASN A 40 15.31 -10.54 13.17
CA ASN A 40 15.19 -9.12 13.50
C ASN A 40 16.29 -8.64 14.46
N LYS A 41 16.69 -9.47 15.40
CA LYS A 41 17.81 -9.16 16.30
C LYS A 41 19.11 -9.08 15.52
N ASP A 42 19.37 -10.05 14.65
CA ASP A 42 20.57 -10.09 13.80
C ASP A 42 20.66 -8.84 12.89
N ILE A 43 19.54 -8.35 12.36
CA ILE A 43 19.51 -7.09 11.57
C ILE A 43 19.92 -5.89 12.45
N ASN A 44 19.46 -5.82 13.69
CA ASN A 44 19.82 -4.73 14.59
C ASN A 44 21.32 -4.76 14.92
N ASP A 45 21.86 -5.94 15.24
CA ASP A 45 23.29 -6.12 15.54
C ASP A 45 24.15 -5.79 14.28
N LEU A 46 23.71 -6.21 13.09
CA LEU A 46 24.35 -5.87 11.83
C LEU A 46 24.36 -4.37 11.56
N THR A 47 23.26 -3.69 11.88
CA THR A 47 23.14 -2.25 11.68
C THR A 47 24.07 -1.49 12.64
N GLU A 48 24.20 -1.95 13.88
CA GLU A 48 25.14 -1.39 14.87
C GLU A 48 26.59 -1.55 14.42
N GLN A 49 26.98 -2.73 13.94
CA GLN A 49 28.31 -2.96 13.36
C GLN A 49 28.62 -2.02 12.18
N ALA A 50 27.63 -1.79 11.32
CA ALA A 50 27.77 -0.87 10.19
C ALA A 50 27.96 0.59 10.64
N LEU A 51 27.19 1.02 11.66
CA LEU A 51 27.30 2.37 12.23
C LEU A 51 28.63 2.60 12.96
N ASN A 52 29.16 1.55 13.60
CA ASN A 52 30.47 1.59 14.25
C ASN A 52 31.66 1.51 13.26
N GLY A 53 31.39 1.28 11.96
CA GLY A 53 32.43 1.14 10.96
C GLY A 53 33.17 -0.20 10.96
N GLU A 54 32.63 -1.21 11.64
CA GLU A 54 33.22 -2.55 11.74
C GLU A 54 33.09 -3.35 10.45
N ILE A 55 32.06 -3.05 9.65
CA ILE A 55 31.78 -3.70 8.37
C ILE A 55 31.66 -2.69 7.23
N THR A 56 31.95 -3.13 6.00
CA THR A 56 31.78 -2.29 4.82
C THR A 56 30.32 -2.20 4.42
N PHE A 57 29.94 -1.12 3.71
CA PHE A 57 28.57 -0.97 3.18
C PHE A 57 28.17 -2.15 2.26
N SER A 58 29.11 -2.69 1.50
CA SER A 58 28.84 -3.85 0.62
C SER A 58 28.51 -5.11 1.42
N SER A 59 29.24 -5.37 2.51
CA SER A 59 28.95 -6.49 3.44
C SER A 59 27.60 -6.30 4.10
N TYR A 60 27.37 -5.10 4.65
CA TYR A 60 26.08 -4.75 5.23
C TYR A 60 24.92 -5.01 4.26
N ALA A 61 24.96 -4.45 3.05
CA ALA A 61 23.89 -4.60 2.07
C ALA A 61 23.65 -6.07 1.67
N SER A 62 24.72 -6.86 1.59
CA SER A 62 24.62 -8.29 1.28
C SER A 62 23.93 -9.07 2.40
N GLU A 63 24.35 -8.88 3.64
CA GLU A 63 23.77 -9.58 4.79
C GLU A 63 22.35 -9.10 5.09
N TYR A 64 22.12 -7.79 5.05
CA TYR A 64 20.79 -7.21 5.19
C TYR A 64 19.79 -7.79 4.18
N SER A 65 20.23 -7.94 2.90
CA SER A 65 19.36 -8.54 1.89
C SER A 65 18.98 -10.00 2.21
N ASN A 66 19.88 -10.76 2.81
CA ASN A 66 19.62 -12.15 3.21
C ASN A 66 18.63 -12.20 4.37
N TYR A 67 18.84 -11.41 5.41
CA TYR A 67 17.91 -11.35 6.56
C TYR A 67 16.52 -10.89 6.13
N LEU A 68 16.43 -9.82 5.31
CA LEU A 68 15.16 -9.28 4.84
C LEU A 68 14.37 -10.31 4.02
N SER A 69 15.02 -10.97 3.05
CA SER A 69 14.34 -11.99 2.25
C SER A 69 13.92 -13.20 3.09
N SER A 70 14.69 -13.57 4.11
CA SER A 70 14.34 -14.64 5.04
C SER A 70 13.12 -14.27 5.88
N ILE A 71 13.08 -13.05 6.44
CA ILE A 71 11.92 -12.55 7.21
C ILE A 71 10.65 -12.54 6.34
N ASP A 72 10.73 -12.02 5.12
CA ASP A 72 9.58 -11.92 4.24
C ASP A 72 9.12 -13.29 3.74
N SER A 73 10.04 -14.24 3.55
CA SER A 73 9.69 -15.64 3.20
C SER A 73 9.02 -16.39 4.34
N GLU A 74 9.45 -16.18 5.57
CA GLU A 74 8.81 -16.75 6.76
C GLU A 74 7.42 -16.14 7.01
N ASN A 75 7.22 -14.87 6.63
CA ASN A 75 5.95 -14.15 6.78
C ASN A 75 5.01 -14.27 5.58
N VAL A 76 5.26 -15.15 4.60
CA VAL A 76 4.44 -15.24 3.37
C VAL A 76 2.95 -15.42 3.66
N VAL A 77 2.58 -16.22 4.65
CA VAL A 77 1.17 -16.42 5.04
C VAL A 77 0.55 -15.10 5.48
N TYR A 78 1.24 -14.33 6.33
CA TYR A 78 0.78 -13.01 6.76
C TYR A 78 0.67 -12.05 5.56
N ASN A 79 1.64 -12.04 4.68
CA ASN A 79 1.65 -11.18 3.50
C ASN A 79 0.49 -11.49 2.55
N VAL A 80 0.20 -12.77 2.30
CA VAL A 80 -0.95 -13.20 1.49
C VAL A 80 -2.28 -12.79 2.13
N VAL A 81 -2.45 -13.03 3.44
CA VAL A 81 -3.66 -12.62 4.16
C VAL A 81 -3.82 -11.10 4.12
N SER A 82 -2.74 -10.35 4.29
CA SER A 82 -2.75 -8.88 4.21
C SER A 82 -3.21 -8.39 2.84
N VAL A 83 -2.71 -8.98 1.75
CA VAL A 83 -3.16 -8.65 0.38
C VAL A 83 -4.64 -8.94 0.18
N ILE A 84 -5.14 -10.07 0.69
CA ILE A 84 -6.57 -10.40 0.63
C ILE A 84 -7.40 -9.34 1.35
N ILE A 85 -6.99 -8.91 2.54
CA ILE A 85 -7.67 -7.86 3.32
C ILE A 85 -7.65 -6.53 2.56
N ILE A 86 -6.52 -6.15 1.98
CA ILE A 86 -6.38 -4.93 1.15
C ILE A 86 -7.32 -4.98 -0.05
N ILE A 87 -7.43 -6.13 -0.75
CA ILE A 87 -8.35 -6.31 -1.87
C ILE A 87 -9.80 -6.18 -1.40
N ILE A 88 -10.18 -6.82 -0.31
CA ILE A 88 -11.54 -6.70 0.23
C ILE A 88 -11.85 -5.24 0.55
N TYR A 89 -10.95 -4.54 1.23
CA TYR A 89 -11.19 -3.21 1.74
C TYR A 89 -11.17 -2.13 0.64
N TYR A 90 -10.18 -2.14 -0.25
CA TYR A 90 -10.00 -1.09 -1.25
C TYR A 90 -10.61 -1.42 -2.62
N VAL A 91 -10.89 -2.69 -2.90
CA VAL A 91 -11.47 -3.09 -4.19
C VAL A 91 -12.93 -3.48 -4.04
N ILE A 92 -13.28 -4.41 -3.13
CA ILE A 92 -14.62 -4.97 -3.03
C ILE A 92 -15.58 -4.03 -2.30
N ILE A 93 -15.20 -3.51 -1.13
CA ILE A 93 -16.06 -2.60 -0.34
C ILE A 93 -16.53 -1.38 -1.15
N PRO A 94 -15.67 -0.68 -1.92
CA PRO A 94 -16.13 0.45 -2.72
C PRO A 94 -17.09 0.10 -3.85
N ILE A 95 -17.10 -1.13 -4.33
CA ILE A 95 -18.08 -1.56 -5.35
C ILE A 95 -19.48 -1.66 -4.73
N ILE A 96 -19.57 -2.15 -3.51
CA ILE A 96 -20.83 -2.39 -2.80
C ILE A 96 -21.37 -1.08 -2.21
N PHE A 97 -20.52 -0.36 -1.49
CA PHE A 97 -20.90 0.83 -0.71
C PHE A 97 -20.53 2.17 -1.37
N LYS A 98 -19.85 2.12 -2.54
CA LYS A 98 -19.32 3.28 -3.27
C LYS A 98 -18.34 4.14 -2.45
N ALA A 99 -17.87 3.65 -1.33
CA ALA A 99 -16.94 4.34 -0.44
C ALA A 99 -16.14 3.33 0.39
N THR A 100 -14.92 3.69 0.79
CA THR A 100 -14.21 3.10 1.92
C THR A 100 -14.70 3.73 3.22
N LEU A 101 -14.31 3.20 4.38
CA LEU A 101 -14.72 3.73 5.68
C LEU A 101 -14.36 5.23 5.83
N GLY A 102 -13.12 5.62 5.53
CA GLY A 102 -12.68 7.00 5.62
C GLY A 102 -13.46 7.92 4.68
N LYS A 103 -13.72 7.47 3.44
CA LYS A 103 -14.57 8.21 2.50
C LYS A 103 -16.00 8.30 2.99
N TYR A 104 -16.54 7.25 3.58
CA TYR A 104 -17.90 7.26 4.15
C TYR A 104 -18.03 8.28 5.30
N ILE A 105 -17.06 8.30 6.23
CA ILE A 105 -17.00 9.27 7.34
C ILE A 105 -16.94 10.71 6.81
N MET A 106 -16.16 10.94 5.75
CA MET A 106 -16.00 12.26 5.12
C MET A 106 -17.14 12.59 4.13
N LYS A 107 -18.20 11.76 4.07
CA LYS A 107 -19.35 11.92 3.17
C LYS A 107 -18.98 11.96 1.69
N LEU A 108 -17.93 11.20 1.32
CA LEU A 108 -17.43 11.08 -0.06
C LEU A 108 -17.97 9.81 -0.71
N GLU A 109 -18.21 9.88 -2.00
CA GLU A 109 -18.65 8.76 -2.83
C GLU A 109 -17.74 8.62 -4.06
N ILE A 110 -17.38 7.37 -4.40
CA ILE A 110 -16.65 7.03 -5.61
C ILE A 110 -17.69 6.68 -6.69
N THR A 111 -17.63 7.36 -7.82
CA THR A 111 -18.50 7.10 -8.96
C THR A 111 -17.69 7.04 -10.25
N ARG A 112 -18.24 6.46 -11.30
CA ARG A 112 -17.67 6.55 -12.64
C ARG A 112 -18.06 7.86 -13.32
N GLU A 113 -17.18 8.36 -14.18
CA GLU A 113 -17.45 9.59 -14.96
C GLU A 113 -18.61 9.42 -15.95
N ASP A 114 -18.79 8.22 -16.49
CA ASP A 114 -19.82 7.88 -17.47
C ASP A 114 -21.16 7.45 -16.84
N THR A 115 -21.37 7.76 -15.56
CA THR A 115 -22.59 7.43 -14.78
C THR A 115 -22.91 5.92 -14.65
N LYS A 116 -22.06 5.05 -15.18
CA LYS A 116 -22.19 3.60 -15.03
C LYS A 116 -21.81 3.17 -13.62
N LYS A 117 -22.18 1.96 -13.25
CA LYS A 117 -21.79 1.36 -11.97
C LYS A 117 -20.26 1.15 -11.91
N LEU A 118 -19.67 1.35 -10.72
CA LEU A 118 -18.30 0.93 -10.44
C LEU A 118 -18.16 -0.58 -10.67
N ASN A 119 -17.03 -0.96 -11.24
CA ASN A 119 -16.68 -2.37 -11.40
C ASN A 119 -15.33 -2.66 -10.74
N ILE A 120 -14.98 -3.94 -10.64
CA ILE A 120 -13.71 -4.41 -10.04
C ILE A 120 -12.51 -3.73 -10.68
N PHE A 121 -12.50 -3.58 -12.00
CA PHE A 121 -11.37 -3.00 -12.72
C PHE A 121 -11.12 -1.53 -12.32
N ASN A 122 -12.16 -0.73 -12.14
CA ASN A 122 -12.02 0.66 -11.71
C ASN A 122 -11.40 0.76 -10.31
N THR A 123 -11.92 -0.01 -9.34
CA THR A 123 -11.42 0.00 -7.95
C THR A 123 -10.04 -0.63 -7.84
N PHE A 124 -9.76 -1.66 -8.61
CA PHE A 124 -8.45 -2.31 -8.67
C PHE A 124 -7.36 -1.36 -9.17
N ILE A 125 -7.59 -0.63 -10.27
CA ILE A 125 -6.64 0.38 -10.77
C ILE A 125 -6.40 1.48 -9.73
N ARG A 126 -7.45 1.92 -9.04
CA ARG A 126 -7.30 2.90 -7.96
C ARG A 126 -6.37 2.40 -6.86
N SER A 127 -6.57 1.15 -6.45
CA SER A 127 -5.78 0.53 -5.39
C SER A 127 -4.32 0.29 -5.81
N ILE A 128 -4.05 0.01 -7.07
CA ILE A 128 -2.67 -0.04 -7.60
C ILE A 128 -1.96 1.30 -7.40
N VAL A 129 -2.61 2.41 -7.73
CA VAL A 129 -1.97 3.72 -7.73
C VAL A 129 -1.75 4.27 -6.33
N VAL A 130 -2.72 4.11 -5.42
CA VAL A 130 -2.70 4.78 -4.11
C VAL A 130 -2.36 3.83 -2.97
N ASP A 131 -2.92 2.62 -2.99
CA ASP A 131 -2.86 1.71 -1.84
C ASP A 131 -1.72 0.69 -1.95
N GLY A 132 -0.93 0.73 -3.02
CA GLY A 132 0.25 -0.14 -3.22
C GLY A 132 -0.09 -1.61 -3.46
N LEU A 133 -1.29 -1.92 -3.93
CA LEU A 133 -1.75 -3.30 -4.14
C LEU A 133 -0.82 -4.09 -5.07
N LEU A 134 -0.38 -3.47 -6.18
CA LEU A 134 0.53 -4.13 -7.13
C LEU A 134 1.90 -4.39 -6.50
N TYR A 135 2.43 -3.43 -5.73
CA TYR A 135 3.66 -3.60 -4.95
C TYR A 135 3.55 -4.82 -4.04
N SER A 136 2.49 -4.90 -3.24
CA SER A 136 2.28 -6.00 -2.28
C SER A 136 2.14 -7.37 -2.96
N ILE A 137 1.47 -7.45 -4.11
CA ILE A 137 1.36 -8.69 -4.88
C ILE A 137 2.71 -9.11 -5.44
N ILE A 138 3.43 -8.20 -6.07
CA ILE A 138 4.71 -8.51 -6.72
C ILE A 138 5.75 -8.96 -5.68
N THR A 139 5.82 -8.32 -4.51
CA THR A 139 6.80 -8.66 -3.48
C THR A 139 6.62 -10.08 -2.94
N ILE A 140 5.37 -10.58 -2.81
CA ILE A 140 5.11 -11.96 -2.41
C ILE A 140 5.68 -12.97 -3.42
N PHE A 141 5.58 -12.69 -4.71
CA PHE A 141 6.16 -13.56 -5.73
C PHE A 141 7.68 -13.45 -5.78
N LEU A 142 8.21 -12.25 -5.71
CA LEU A 142 9.66 -12.01 -5.82
C LEU A 142 10.44 -12.70 -4.70
N VAL A 143 9.96 -12.67 -3.47
CA VAL A 143 10.68 -13.30 -2.34
C VAL A 143 10.91 -14.80 -2.54
N GLN A 144 10.08 -15.47 -3.35
CA GLN A 144 10.19 -16.90 -3.64
C GLN A 144 10.98 -17.21 -4.91
N LEU A 145 11.10 -16.24 -5.84
CA LEU A 145 11.59 -16.50 -7.18
C LEU A 145 13.02 -16.00 -7.42
N VAL A 146 13.49 -15.01 -6.67
CA VAL A 146 14.77 -14.36 -6.94
C VAL A 146 15.74 -14.46 -5.76
N SER A 147 17.03 -14.25 -6.02
CA SER A 147 18.04 -14.19 -4.95
C SER A 147 17.83 -12.96 -4.06
N SER A 148 18.27 -13.04 -2.81
CA SER A 148 18.11 -12.00 -1.79
C SER A 148 18.58 -10.61 -2.25
N LYS A 149 19.70 -10.53 -2.97
CA LYS A 149 20.21 -9.25 -3.52
C LYS A 149 19.28 -8.66 -4.58
N ILE A 150 18.78 -9.50 -5.50
CA ILE A 150 17.82 -9.06 -6.53
C ILE A 150 16.53 -8.67 -5.87
N TYR A 151 16.08 -9.39 -4.84
CA TYR A 151 14.91 -9.08 -4.06
C TYR A 151 15.00 -7.67 -3.45
N LEU A 152 16.08 -7.36 -2.73
CA LEU A 152 16.30 -6.05 -2.12
C LEU A 152 16.27 -4.91 -3.17
N ILE A 153 16.98 -5.10 -4.29
CA ILE A 153 16.99 -4.10 -5.37
C ILE A 153 15.57 -3.90 -5.94
N SER A 154 14.83 -4.99 -6.13
CA SER A 154 13.46 -4.94 -6.65
C SER A 154 12.52 -4.22 -5.70
N LEU A 155 12.63 -4.43 -4.38
CA LEU A 155 11.86 -3.70 -3.37
C LEU A 155 12.11 -2.19 -3.43
N ILE A 156 13.38 -1.78 -3.56
CA ILE A 156 13.75 -0.36 -3.66
C ILE A 156 13.14 0.26 -4.92
N ILE A 157 13.28 -0.41 -6.07
CA ILE A 157 12.75 0.09 -7.35
C ILE A 157 11.22 0.18 -7.30
N LEU A 158 10.54 -0.89 -6.87
CA LEU A 158 9.07 -0.92 -6.78
C LEU A 158 8.55 0.09 -5.76
N GLY A 159 9.21 0.23 -4.61
CA GLY A 159 8.87 1.22 -3.60
C GLY A 159 9.01 2.66 -4.13
N PHE A 160 10.08 2.93 -4.90
CA PHE A 160 10.29 4.23 -5.53
C PHE A 160 9.23 4.53 -6.59
N ILE A 161 8.86 3.55 -7.41
CA ILE A 161 7.76 3.70 -8.38
C ILE A 161 6.45 3.98 -7.65
N GLN A 162 6.13 3.23 -6.59
CA GLN A 162 4.91 3.43 -5.80
C GLN A 162 4.89 4.83 -5.16
N PHE A 163 6.01 5.28 -4.62
CA PHE A 163 6.14 6.62 -4.05
C PHE A 163 5.86 7.70 -5.09
N ILE A 164 6.43 7.58 -6.30
CA ILE A 164 6.17 8.53 -7.40
C ILE A 164 4.68 8.56 -7.77
N LEU A 165 4.03 7.39 -7.87
CA LEU A 165 2.60 7.32 -8.19
C LEU A 165 1.73 8.04 -7.14
N VAL A 166 1.99 7.80 -5.86
CA VAL A 166 1.25 8.44 -4.75
C VAL A 166 1.47 9.95 -4.74
N ILE A 167 2.72 10.39 -4.83
CA ILE A 167 3.07 11.83 -4.83
C ILE A 167 2.45 12.53 -6.04
N THR A 168 2.59 11.95 -7.24
CA THR A 168 1.97 12.52 -8.45
C THR A 168 0.46 12.63 -8.29
N SER A 169 -0.19 11.59 -7.76
CA SER A 169 -1.63 11.62 -7.51
C SER A 169 -2.03 12.73 -6.51
N LEU A 170 -1.25 12.91 -5.44
CA LEU A 170 -1.48 13.94 -4.45
C LEU A 170 -1.36 15.33 -5.05
N PHE A 171 -0.28 15.60 -5.81
CA PHE A 171 -0.10 16.88 -6.51
C PHE A 171 -1.24 17.16 -7.48
N MET A 172 -1.71 16.18 -8.23
CA MET A 172 -2.83 16.34 -9.14
C MET A 172 -4.13 16.71 -8.39
N ILE A 173 -4.41 16.08 -7.25
CA ILE A 173 -5.60 16.42 -6.43
C ILE A 173 -5.50 17.87 -5.89
N LEU A 174 -4.31 18.32 -5.53
CA LEU A 174 -4.11 19.66 -4.95
C LEU A 174 -4.16 20.77 -6.00
N TYR A 175 -3.50 20.58 -7.14
CA TYR A 175 -3.22 21.66 -8.08
C TYR A 175 -4.07 21.66 -9.35
N ARG A 176 -4.64 20.50 -9.75
CA ARG A 176 -5.51 20.46 -10.92
C ARG A 176 -6.85 21.15 -10.66
N HIS A 177 -7.35 21.86 -11.65
CA HIS A 177 -8.62 22.57 -11.59
C HIS A 177 -9.81 21.61 -11.36
N ASP A 178 -9.77 20.43 -11.99
CA ASP A 178 -10.82 19.41 -11.86
C ASP A 178 -10.69 18.53 -10.59
N LYS A 179 -9.65 18.74 -9.77
CA LYS A 179 -9.38 18.01 -8.52
C LYS A 179 -9.28 16.47 -8.70
N LYS A 180 -9.00 15.99 -9.91
CA LYS A 180 -8.80 14.56 -10.17
C LYS A 180 -7.37 14.16 -9.89
N GLY A 181 -7.17 13.09 -9.14
CA GLY A 181 -5.87 12.45 -8.95
C GLY A 181 -5.55 11.48 -10.09
N LEU A 182 -4.33 10.98 -10.13
CA LEU A 182 -3.87 10.00 -11.11
C LEU A 182 -4.75 8.75 -11.13
N GLN A 183 -5.11 8.22 -9.94
CA GLN A 183 -6.00 7.09 -9.78
C GLN A 183 -7.39 7.34 -10.37
N ASP A 184 -7.89 8.58 -10.28
CA ASP A 184 -9.20 8.92 -10.82
C ASP A 184 -9.21 8.86 -12.35
N ILE A 185 -8.16 9.38 -12.98
CA ILE A 185 -8.01 9.41 -14.43
C ILE A 185 -7.85 8.01 -14.99
N LEU A 186 -6.91 7.23 -14.44
CA LEU A 186 -6.62 5.89 -14.92
C LEU A 186 -7.80 4.93 -14.75
N SER A 187 -8.56 5.10 -13.66
CA SER A 187 -9.75 4.28 -13.40
C SER A 187 -11.04 4.81 -14.01
N LYS A 188 -11.00 5.98 -14.70
CA LYS A 188 -12.19 6.66 -15.22
C LYS A 188 -13.28 6.85 -14.15
N SER A 189 -12.87 7.22 -12.94
CA SER A 189 -13.75 7.44 -11.80
C SER A 189 -13.51 8.81 -11.18
N ILE A 190 -14.45 9.26 -10.37
CA ILE A 190 -14.35 10.52 -9.62
C ILE A 190 -14.79 10.30 -8.19
N VAL A 191 -14.24 11.12 -7.29
CA VAL A 191 -14.70 11.21 -5.90
C VAL A 191 -15.55 12.47 -5.76
N ILE A 192 -16.80 12.30 -5.40
CA ILE A 192 -17.78 13.39 -5.23
C ILE A 192 -18.14 13.58 -3.76
N ASP A 193 -18.51 14.80 -3.39
CA ASP A 193 -19.04 15.14 -2.07
C ASP A 193 -20.56 14.96 -2.10
N LYS A 194 -21.12 14.17 -1.16
CA LYS A 194 -22.56 13.93 -1.05
C LYS A 194 -23.33 15.18 -0.59
N GLU A 195 -22.70 16.02 0.25
CA GLU A 195 -23.33 17.23 0.76
C GLU A 195 -23.57 18.31 -0.30
N VAL A 196 -22.81 18.27 -1.41
CA VAL A 196 -22.93 19.26 -2.50
C VAL A 196 -23.91 18.79 -3.58
N LYS A 197 -24.47 17.59 -3.43
CA LYS A 197 -25.38 16.96 -4.41
C LYS A 197 -26.85 17.23 -4.10
N GLU A 198 -27.15 17.70 -2.90
CA GLU A 198 -28.47 18.21 -2.46
C GLU A 198 -28.56 19.72 -2.75
#